data_18646f1454fe5338dcb2bcdd5c8403cd
#
_entry.id   18646f1454fe5338dcb2bcdd5c8403cd
#
_cell.length_a   1.000
_cell.length_b   1.000
_cell.length_c   1.000
_cell.angle_alpha   90.00
_cell.angle_beta   90.00
_cell.angle_gamma   90.00
#
_symmetry.space_group_name_H-M   'P 1'
#
loop_
_entity.id
_entity.type
_entity.pdbx_description
1 polymer ?
#
loop_
_entity_poly.entity_id
_entity_poly.type
_entity_poly.pdbx_seq_one_letter_code
_entity_poly.pdbx_strand_id
1 'polypeptide(L)'
;MASLHVKINNIWQDLRSSEGMPALDVVRGELGLTSTKEGCREGDCGACAVLVGEQVGDMVRYRAVPSCLLALGELRGKHLVTLEGLVEGAKDGLTPVMRAFLDENASQCGFCTPGFIIALTSWLAEPQVPDLAGALRAIDGNLCRCTGYGAIRRAAARLVERFKDLPLESGARLKTLVEAQVLPPSVLEFMAESAGKPEADSVSRKISGNAPARGGNADNAVPVAVVGGGTDYYVRNPDPEEGFSPFLTRMLPEFGQIRYVSDREDRWLEVGAAVTVRDFFSSHVVRHEVPGIERFETMFASTLIRNLATVGGNIVNASPVADITSMLLALGARLVIVPEADAGNKNTPLRLCPLEQFFLGYKKLNLGPGEVLKAVWIPVLADPSSRKFSFEKASKRRNLDIAAVNMAISFRIDKGRFRDVRISLGGVAPVPLLGIGAQEVLEGAPCDVSDKKSLAGLAKNAARRAESAISPISDVRGSSDYRRRMVHQLMLAHFIRLFETSGVAEELFP
;
A
#
# COMPACT_ATOMS: atom_id res chain seq x y z
N MET A 1 -7.01 21.32 -23.60
CA MET A 1 -6.68 20.48 -22.42
C MET A 1 -5.93 21.34 -21.44
N ALA A 2 -6.19 21.27 -20.14
CA ALA A 2 -5.40 21.97 -19.12
C ALA A 2 -4.00 21.31 -19.10
N SER A 3 -2.94 22.11 -19.14
CA SER A 3 -1.57 21.58 -19.02
C SER A 3 -1.33 21.02 -17.63
N LEU A 4 -0.61 19.90 -17.54
CA LEU A 4 -0.20 19.29 -16.29
C LEU A 4 1.15 19.87 -15.86
N HIS A 5 1.15 20.70 -14.82
CA HIS A 5 2.36 21.36 -14.31
C HIS A 5 3.10 20.45 -13.33
N VAL A 6 4.34 20.03 -13.68
CA VAL A 6 5.16 19.06 -12.92
C VAL A 6 6.60 19.55 -12.89
N LYS A 7 7.29 19.48 -11.75
CA LYS A 7 8.75 19.67 -11.70
C LYS A 7 9.43 18.35 -12.08
N ILE A 8 10.19 18.34 -13.17
CA ILE A 8 10.90 17.15 -13.65
C ILE A 8 12.39 17.43 -13.55
N ASN A 9 13.06 16.67 -12.68
CA ASN A 9 14.43 16.90 -12.30
C ASN A 9 14.62 18.35 -11.78
N ASN A 10 15.24 19.24 -12.55
CA ASN A 10 15.48 20.64 -12.15
C ASN A 10 14.52 21.65 -12.79
N ILE A 11 13.57 21.23 -13.66
CA ILE A 11 12.77 22.13 -14.49
C ILE A 11 11.28 21.91 -14.27
N TRP A 12 10.51 22.98 -14.06
CA TRP A 12 9.06 22.95 -14.17
C TRP A 12 8.63 22.85 -15.63
N GLN A 13 7.76 21.88 -15.93
CA GLN A 13 7.27 21.62 -17.28
C GLN A 13 5.76 21.51 -17.30
N ASP A 14 5.17 21.95 -18.41
CA ASP A 14 3.75 21.81 -18.73
C ASP A 14 3.59 20.68 -19.73
N LEU A 15 3.17 19.51 -19.23
CA LEU A 15 2.94 18.33 -20.05
C LEU A 15 1.57 18.39 -20.72
N ARG A 16 1.49 17.89 -21.96
CA ARG A 16 0.26 17.87 -22.77
C ARG A 16 -0.38 16.49 -22.84
N SER A 17 0.33 15.47 -22.41
CA SER A 17 -0.17 14.10 -22.35
C SER A 17 -1.36 13.97 -21.41
N SER A 18 -2.24 13.02 -21.66
CA SER A 18 -3.45 12.81 -20.89
C SER A 18 -3.10 12.38 -19.44
N GLU A 19 -3.90 12.84 -18.48
CA GLU A 19 -3.68 12.59 -17.05
C GLU A 19 -3.73 11.10 -16.67
N GLY A 20 -4.42 10.30 -17.46
CA GLY A 20 -4.54 8.86 -17.26
C GLY A 20 -3.42 8.04 -17.91
N MET A 21 -2.48 8.65 -18.62
CA MET A 21 -1.32 7.93 -19.18
C MET A 21 -0.39 7.46 -18.05
N PRO A 22 0.25 6.27 -18.18
CA PRO A 22 1.34 5.88 -17.28
C PRO A 22 2.50 6.88 -17.37
N ALA A 23 3.01 7.34 -16.22
CA ALA A 23 4.13 8.28 -16.18
C ALA A 23 5.38 7.76 -16.91
N LEU A 24 5.58 6.43 -16.94
CA LEU A 24 6.69 5.78 -17.67
C LEU A 24 6.73 6.17 -19.14
N ASP A 25 5.56 6.18 -19.80
CA ASP A 25 5.48 6.42 -21.25
C ASP A 25 5.85 7.85 -21.58
N VAL A 26 5.43 8.81 -20.76
CA VAL A 26 5.80 10.23 -20.91
C VAL A 26 7.28 10.45 -20.58
N VAL A 27 7.76 9.88 -19.47
CA VAL A 27 9.17 9.99 -19.06
C VAL A 27 10.12 9.47 -20.15
N ARG A 28 9.80 8.33 -20.77
CA ARG A 28 10.66 7.74 -21.81
C ARG A 28 10.41 8.31 -23.20
N GLY A 29 9.14 8.49 -23.56
CA GLY A 29 8.73 8.87 -24.91
C GLY A 29 8.78 10.38 -25.16
N GLU A 30 8.07 11.18 -24.35
CA GLU A 30 7.98 12.64 -24.53
C GLU A 30 9.23 13.35 -24.03
N LEU A 31 9.75 12.94 -22.85
CA LEU A 31 10.88 13.61 -22.19
C LEU A 31 12.27 13.02 -22.55
N GLY A 32 12.30 11.85 -23.20
CA GLY A 32 13.57 11.20 -23.59
C GLY A 32 14.43 10.72 -22.42
N LEU A 33 13.89 10.63 -21.19
CA LEU A 33 14.61 10.22 -19.98
C LEU A 33 14.66 8.68 -19.89
N THR A 34 15.56 8.08 -20.64
CA THR A 34 15.60 6.64 -20.90
C THR A 34 16.35 5.81 -19.87
N SER A 35 16.96 6.41 -18.84
CA SER A 35 17.51 5.66 -17.70
C SER A 35 16.42 4.92 -16.93
N THR A 36 15.20 5.47 -16.88
CA THR A 36 14.00 4.79 -16.39
C THR A 36 13.64 3.67 -17.35
N LYS A 37 13.75 2.39 -16.93
CA LYS A 37 13.62 1.24 -17.82
C LYS A 37 12.22 0.66 -17.81
N GLU A 38 11.80 0.14 -18.95
CA GLU A 38 10.59 -0.66 -19.08
C GLU A 38 10.94 -2.14 -19.02
N GLY A 39 10.46 -2.86 -17.97
CA GLY A 39 10.72 -4.28 -17.80
C GLY A 39 9.46 -5.12 -17.86
N CYS A 40 8.56 -5.00 -16.86
CA CYS A 40 7.38 -5.89 -16.74
C CYS A 40 6.04 -5.21 -16.97
N ARG A 41 5.89 -3.89 -16.76
CA ARG A 41 4.62 -3.14 -16.69
C ARG A 41 3.61 -3.68 -15.65
N GLU A 42 4.08 -4.46 -14.66
CA GLU A 42 3.24 -5.09 -13.64
C GLU A 42 3.64 -4.70 -12.21
N GLY A 43 4.67 -3.83 -12.07
CA GLY A 43 5.19 -3.41 -10.76
C GLY A 43 6.10 -4.43 -10.07
N ASP A 44 6.44 -5.55 -10.73
CA ASP A 44 7.18 -6.68 -10.15
C ASP A 44 8.70 -6.58 -10.30
N CYS A 45 9.22 -5.76 -11.23
CA CYS A 45 10.67 -5.76 -11.52
C CYS A 45 11.43 -4.53 -10.98
N GLY A 46 10.75 -3.43 -10.66
CA GLY A 46 11.33 -2.20 -10.14
C GLY A 46 12.23 -1.42 -11.10
N ALA A 47 12.38 -1.85 -12.37
CA ALA A 47 13.25 -1.20 -13.34
C ALA A 47 12.76 0.20 -13.76
N CYS A 48 11.45 0.45 -13.64
CA CYS A 48 10.80 1.72 -13.94
C CYS A 48 10.70 2.66 -12.72
N ALA A 49 11.39 2.38 -11.62
CA ALA A 49 11.31 3.20 -10.42
C ALA A 49 11.75 4.64 -10.70
N VAL A 50 10.96 5.59 -10.19
CA VAL A 50 11.25 7.03 -10.17
C VAL A 50 11.06 7.54 -8.74
N LEU A 51 11.73 8.64 -8.39
CA LEU A 51 11.56 9.27 -7.09
C LEU A 51 10.55 10.41 -7.22
N VAL A 52 9.50 10.38 -6.40
CA VAL A 52 8.46 11.42 -6.37
C VAL A 52 8.54 12.19 -5.07
N GLY A 53 8.74 13.50 -5.17
CA GLY A 53 8.68 14.47 -4.09
C GLY A 53 7.28 15.08 -4.02
N GLU A 54 6.66 15.08 -2.85
CA GLU A 54 5.35 15.65 -2.59
C GLU A 54 5.31 16.39 -1.26
N GLN A 55 4.50 17.45 -1.18
CA GLN A 55 4.21 18.13 0.06
C GLN A 55 3.21 17.30 0.88
N VAL A 56 3.52 17.09 2.15
CA VAL A 56 2.65 16.42 3.13
C VAL A 56 2.60 17.26 4.39
N GLY A 57 1.54 18.02 4.58
CA GLY A 57 1.49 19.07 5.60
C GLY A 57 2.61 20.11 5.35
N ASP A 58 3.39 20.39 6.39
CA ASP A 58 4.51 21.35 6.33
C ASP A 58 5.83 20.74 5.84
N MET A 59 5.84 19.45 5.48
CA MET A 59 7.05 18.73 5.08
C MET A 59 7.00 18.31 3.63
N VAL A 60 8.17 18.16 3.02
CA VAL A 60 8.34 17.50 1.72
C VAL A 60 8.86 16.08 1.95
N ARG A 61 8.26 15.13 1.27
CA ARG A 61 8.60 13.71 1.35
C ARG A 61 8.97 13.18 -0.03
N TYR A 62 10.02 12.38 -0.12
CA TYR A 62 10.44 11.72 -1.35
C TYR A 62 10.28 10.20 -1.23
N ARG A 63 9.59 9.58 -2.20
CA ARG A 63 9.39 8.13 -2.27
C ARG A 63 9.60 7.58 -3.67
N ALA A 64 10.22 6.40 -3.74
CA ALA A 64 10.31 5.65 -4.98
C ALA A 64 8.97 4.96 -5.29
N VAL A 65 8.50 5.10 -6.53
CA VAL A 65 7.29 4.47 -7.05
C VAL A 65 7.53 3.88 -8.44
N PRO A 66 6.78 2.84 -8.86
CA PRO A 66 6.89 2.28 -10.20
C PRO A 66 6.14 3.19 -11.19
N SER A 67 6.85 3.89 -12.08
CA SER A 67 6.27 4.83 -13.04
C SER A 67 5.33 4.17 -14.06
N CYS A 68 5.48 2.87 -14.32
CA CYS A 68 4.60 2.12 -15.21
C CYS A 68 3.16 1.95 -14.66
N LEU A 69 2.96 2.15 -13.36
CA LEU A 69 1.67 2.03 -12.68
C LEU A 69 1.17 3.37 -12.10
N LEU A 70 1.96 4.44 -12.26
CA LEU A 70 1.64 5.77 -11.78
C LEU A 70 0.91 6.55 -12.86
N ALA A 71 -0.32 7.01 -12.58
CA ALA A 71 -1.03 7.93 -13.46
C ALA A 71 -0.28 9.26 -13.57
N LEU A 72 -0.12 9.78 -14.78
CA LEU A 72 0.57 11.05 -15.01
C LEU A 72 -0.05 12.21 -14.21
N GLY A 73 -1.40 12.23 -14.14
CA GLY A 73 -2.16 13.25 -13.40
C GLY A 73 -1.81 13.33 -11.91
N GLU A 74 -1.36 12.24 -11.30
CA GLU A 74 -0.93 12.22 -9.89
C GLU A 74 0.36 12.99 -9.63
N LEU A 75 1.10 13.36 -10.68
CA LEU A 75 2.31 14.17 -10.58
C LEU A 75 2.04 15.67 -10.54
N ARG A 76 0.80 16.11 -10.71
CA ARG A 76 0.44 17.55 -10.70
C ARG A 76 0.97 18.24 -9.43
N GLY A 77 1.81 19.29 -9.65
CA GLY A 77 2.41 20.07 -8.57
C GLY A 77 3.48 19.32 -7.76
N LYS A 78 3.89 18.12 -8.19
CA LYS A 78 4.92 17.32 -7.54
C LYS A 78 6.27 17.40 -8.25
N HIS A 79 7.30 16.89 -7.60
CA HIS A 79 8.66 16.79 -8.13
C HIS A 79 8.98 15.35 -8.52
N LEU A 80 9.15 15.11 -9.82
CA LEU A 80 9.62 13.83 -10.35
C LEU A 80 11.12 13.88 -10.55
N VAL A 81 11.87 12.95 -9.94
CA VAL A 81 13.31 12.82 -10.12
C VAL A 81 13.64 11.45 -10.71
N THR A 82 14.32 11.45 -11.85
CA THR A 82 14.86 10.26 -12.52
C THR A 82 16.34 10.08 -12.19
N LEU A 83 16.97 9.02 -12.70
CA LEU A 83 18.41 8.82 -12.52
C LEU A 83 19.21 9.98 -13.12
N GLU A 84 18.76 10.51 -14.28
CA GLU A 84 19.38 11.68 -14.92
C GLU A 84 19.39 12.89 -13.98
N GLY A 85 18.29 13.14 -13.27
CA GLY A 85 18.21 14.21 -12.29
C GLY A 85 19.06 13.98 -11.04
N LEU A 86 19.28 12.74 -10.62
CA LEU A 86 20.17 12.45 -9.49
C LEU A 86 21.63 12.80 -9.79
N VAL A 87 22.08 12.68 -11.03
CA VAL A 87 23.47 12.95 -11.39
C VAL A 87 23.78 14.44 -11.59
N GLU A 88 22.79 15.30 -11.78
CA GLU A 88 22.97 16.73 -12.03
C GLU A 88 23.74 17.47 -10.91
N GLY A 89 23.61 17.02 -9.65
CA GLY A 89 24.33 17.58 -8.51
C GLY A 89 25.58 16.80 -8.11
N ALA A 90 25.90 15.72 -8.79
CA ALA A 90 26.97 14.80 -8.39
C ALA A 90 28.31 15.18 -9.02
N LYS A 91 29.35 15.33 -8.21
CA LYS A 91 30.73 15.42 -8.70
C LYS A 91 31.07 14.17 -9.48
N ASP A 92 31.74 14.28 -10.60
CA ASP A 92 32.12 13.16 -11.48
C ASP A 92 30.91 12.34 -12.01
N GLY A 93 29.71 12.90 -11.98
CA GLY A 93 28.49 12.24 -12.49
C GLY A 93 28.05 11.00 -11.71
N LEU A 94 28.55 10.76 -10.51
CA LEU A 94 28.22 9.59 -9.70
C LEU A 94 27.80 9.99 -8.28
N THR A 95 26.57 9.67 -7.90
CA THR A 95 26.12 9.81 -6.50
C THR A 95 26.82 8.79 -5.59
N PRO A 96 26.83 9.01 -4.27
CA PRO A 96 27.33 8.02 -3.31
C PRO A 96 26.68 6.64 -3.43
N VAL A 97 25.38 6.57 -3.81
CA VAL A 97 24.68 5.31 -4.04
C VAL A 97 25.24 4.59 -5.28
N MET A 98 25.46 5.32 -6.38
CA MET A 98 26.10 4.77 -7.59
C MET A 98 27.53 4.33 -7.32
N ARG A 99 28.30 5.10 -6.54
CA ARG A 99 29.66 4.76 -6.14
C ARG A 99 29.70 3.44 -5.37
N ALA A 100 28.78 3.24 -4.41
CA ALA A 100 28.69 1.98 -3.67
C ALA A 100 28.42 0.76 -4.59
N PHE A 101 27.60 0.96 -5.64
CA PHE A 101 27.36 -0.08 -6.65
C PHE A 101 28.59 -0.38 -7.50
N LEU A 102 29.34 0.64 -7.89
CA LEU A 102 30.56 0.50 -8.65
C LEU A 102 31.63 -0.23 -7.84
N ASP A 103 31.89 0.21 -6.61
CA ASP A 103 32.91 -0.36 -5.72
C ASP A 103 32.66 -1.83 -5.38
N GLU A 104 31.40 -2.26 -5.32
CA GLU A 104 31.02 -3.65 -5.01
C GLU A 104 30.77 -4.50 -6.27
N ASN A 105 30.97 -3.98 -7.48
CA ASN A 105 30.61 -4.64 -8.73
C ASN A 105 29.14 -5.08 -8.74
N ALA A 106 28.23 -4.24 -8.20
CA ALA A 106 26.81 -4.54 -8.05
C ALA A 106 25.99 -4.33 -9.34
N SER A 107 26.64 -4.04 -10.47
CA SER A 107 26.05 -3.89 -11.80
C SER A 107 26.80 -4.74 -12.81
N GLN A 108 26.08 -5.41 -13.73
CA GLN A 108 26.64 -6.15 -14.86
C GLN A 108 26.06 -5.62 -16.17
N CYS A 109 24.86 -6.08 -16.60
CA CYS A 109 24.24 -5.56 -17.82
C CYS A 109 23.72 -4.11 -17.69
N GLY A 110 23.51 -3.60 -16.46
CA GLY A 110 23.07 -2.25 -16.16
C GLY A 110 21.58 -2.00 -16.23
N PHE A 111 20.76 -2.93 -16.74
CA PHE A 111 19.35 -2.70 -16.99
C PHE A 111 18.55 -2.42 -15.69
N CYS A 112 18.76 -3.16 -14.63
CA CYS A 112 18.06 -2.99 -13.35
C CYS A 112 18.69 -1.91 -12.45
N THR A 113 19.92 -1.52 -12.72
CA THR A 113 20.72 -0.63 -11.86
C THR A 113 20.05 0.69 -11.54
N PRO A 114 19.43 1.43 -12.49
CA PRO A 114 18.71 2.66 -12.20
C PRO A 114 17.63 2.50 -11.13
N GLY A 115 16.83 1.43 -11.24
CA GLY A 115 15.75 1.15 -10.28
C GLY A 115 16.27 0.89 -8.86
N PHE A 116 17.37 0.14 -8.70
CA PHE A 116 18.01 -0.07 -7.40
C PHE A 116 18.58 1.23 -6.81
N ILE A 117 19.21 2.07 -7.65
CA ILE A 117 19.73 3.38 -7.21
C ILE A 117 18.59 4.26 -6.68
N ILE A 118 17.49 4.38 -7.43
CA ILE A 118 16.30 5.16 -7.02
C ILE A 118 15.71 4.61 -5.71
N ALA A 119 15.55 3.29 -5.59
CA ALA A 119 14.98 2.66 -4.39
C ALA A 119 15.84 2.90 -3.14
N LEU A 120 17.17 2.76 -3.22
CA LEU A 120 18.07 3.03 -2.11
C LEU A 120 18.20 4.52 -1.80
N THR A 121 18.14 5.40 -2.79
CA THR A 121 18.08 6.86 -2.60
C THR A 121 16.81 7.25 -1.84
N SER A 122 15.66 6.69 -2.22
CA SER A 122 14.38 6.86 -1.51
C SER A 122 14.47 6.41 -0.05
N TRP A 123 15.07 5.24 0.20
CA TRP A 123 15.26 4.72 1.55
C TRP A 123 16.13 5.63 2.42
N LEU A 124 17.22 6.20 1.87
CA LEU A 124 18.03 7.18 2.58
C LEU A 124 17.25 8.45 2.89
N ALA A 125 16.29 8.85 2.05
CA ALA A 125 15.46 10.03 2.27
C ALA A 125 14.37 9.85 3.34
N GLU A 126 14.00 8.60 3.68
CA GLU A 126 13.01 8.34 4.74
C GLU A 126 13.59 8.64 6.14
N PRO A 127 12.83 9.32 7.04
CA PRO A 127 13.29 9.71 8.39
C PRO A 127 13.35 8.51 9.34
N GLN A 128 14.31 7.65 9.17
CA GLN A 128 14.55 6.46 9.97
C GLN A 128 16.04 6.23 10.22
N VAL A 129 16.39 5.47 11.24
CA VAL A 129 17.77 5.04 11.45
C VAL A 129 18.15 4.08 10.33
N PRO A 130 19.22 4.36 9.55
CA PRO A 130 19.66 3.47 8.49
C PRO A 130 20.14 2.13 9.05
N ASP A 131 19.51 1.04 8.59
CA ASP A 131 19.94 -0.33 8.89
C ASP A 131 19.90 -1.21 7.63
N LEU A 132 20.60 -2.34 7.66
CA LEU A 132 20.67 -3.24 6.51
C LEU A 132 19.31 -3.88 6.18
N ALA A 133 18.50 -4.16 7.18
CA ALA A 133 17.18 -4.74 6.98
C ALA A 133 16.26 -3.75 6.26
N GLY A 134 16.31 -2.45 6.63
CA GLY A 134 15.60 -1.36 5.94
C GLY A 134 16.06 -1.17 4.50
N ALA A 135 17.38 -1.16 4.28
CA ALA A 135 17.94 -1.06 2.93
C ALA A 135 17.49 -2.23 2.03
N LEU A 136 17.49 -3.46 2.56
CA LEU A 136 17.04 -4.64 1.81
C LEU A 136 15.53 -4.65 1.59
N ARG A 137 14.73 -4.13 2.53
CA ARG A 137 13.29 -3.93 2.33
C ARG A 137 13.01 -2.90 1.22
N ALA A 138 13.79 -1.84 1.16
CA ALA A 138 13.61 -0.82 0.12
C ALA A 138 13.75 -1.34 -1.31
N ILE A 139 14.56 -2.37 -1.50
CA ILE A 139 14.83 -3.00 -2.80
C ILE A 139 14.09 -4.34 -2.98
N ASP A 140 13.12 -4.68 -2.11
CA ASP A 140 12.37 -5.94 -2.17
C ASP A 140 11.52 -6.09 -3.44
N GLY A 141 11.26 -4.99 -4.16
CA GLY A 141 10.57 -4.91 -5.44
C GLY A 141 11.49 -4.80 -6.66
N ASN A 142 12.82 -4.92 -6.50
CA ASN A 142 13.77 -4.77 -7.59
C ASN A 142 14.36 -6.13 -8.00
N LEU A 143 14.22 -6.49 -9.28
CA LEU A 143 14.75 -7.75 -9.82
C LEU A 143 16.07 -7.55 -10.56
N CYS A 144 17.05 -8.41 -10.25
CA CYS A 144 18.29 -8.53 -11.00
C CYS A 144 18.53 -10.00 -11.38
N ARG A 145 18.84 -10.27 -12.64
CA ARG A 145 19.11 -11.61 -13.12
C ARG A 145 20.62 -11.96 -13.16
N CYS A 146 21.47 -10.93 -13.13
CA CYS A 146 22.91 -11.10 -13.42
C CYS A 146 23.75 -11.30 -12.16
N THR A 147 23.54 -10.50 -11.09
CA THR A 147 24.48 -10.35 -9.97
C THR A 147 24.31 -11.38 -8.85
N GLY A 148 23.19 -12.12 -8.82
CA GLY A 148 22.87 -13.02 -7.70
C GLY A 148 22.66 -12.28 -6.35
N TYR A 149 22.47 -10.96 -6.40
CA TYR A 149 22.18 -10.03 -5.26
C TYR A 149 23.29 -9.86 -4.21
N GLY A 150 24.30 -10.72 -4.17
CA GLY A 150 25.38 -10.63 -3.16
C GLY A 150 26.12 -9.28 -3.18
N ALA A 151 26.50 -8.81 -4.37
CA ALA A 151 27.15 -7.51 -4.57
C ALA A 151 26.21 -6.34 -4.22
N ILE A 152 24.93 -6.42 -4.61
CA ILE A 152 23.92 -5.41 -4.27
C ILE A 152 23.74 -5.29 -2.74
N ARG A 153 23.71 -6.44 -2.04
CA ARG A 153 23.64 -6.47 -0.57
C ARG A 153 24.87 -5.82 0.08
N ARG A 154 26.08 -6.04 -0.47
CA ARG A 154 27.28 -5.38 0.05
C ARG A 154 27.26 -3.87 -0.21
N ALA A 155 26.79 -3.43 -1.40
CA ALA A 155 26.60 -2.02 -1.70
C ALA A 155 25.62 -1.37 -0.72
N ALA A 156 24.49 -2.03 -0.42
CA ALA A 156 23.54 -1.56 0.59
C ALA A 156 24.19 -1.47 2.00
N ALA A 157 24.99 -2.45 2.40
CA ALA A 157 25.71 -2.41 3.68
C ALA A 157 26.70 -1.26 3.78
N ARG A 158 27.42 -0.93 2.70
CA ARG A 158 28.28 0.27 2.65
C ARG A 158 27.49 1.57 2.83
N LEU A 159 26.29 1.66 2.26
CA LEU A 159 25.43 2.83 2.43
C LEU A 159 24.96 2.96 3.87
N VAL A 160 24.61 1.87 4.54
CA VAL A 160 24.26 1.86 5.96
C VAL A 160 25.39 2.43 6.79
N GLU A 161 26.62 1.93 6.62
CA GLU A 161 27.78 2.42 7.39
C GLU A 161 28.09 3.89 7.10
N ARG A 162 28.02 4.31 5.84
CA ARG A 162 28.30 5.68 5.44
C ARG A 162 27.28 6.68 5.98
N PHE A 163 26.01 6.29 6.10
CA PHE A 163 24.88 7.17 6.41
C PHE A 163 24.20 6.85 7.73
N LYS A 164 24.85 6.14 8.65
CA LYS A 164 24.29 5.73 9.94
C LYS A 164 23.83 6.89 10.84
N ASP A 165 24.45 8.07 10.67
CA ASP A 165 24.22 9.26 11.50
C ASP A 165 23.31 10.31 10.82
N LEU A 166 22.50 9.91 9.83
CA LEU A 166 21.55 10.83 9.16
C LEU A 166 20.51 11.37 10.17
N PRO A 167 20.17 12.68 10.08
CA PRO A 167 19.12 13.27 10.90
C PRO A 167 17.79 12.53 10.77
N LEU A 168 17.01 12.45 11.86
CA LEU A 168 15.66 11.88 11.85
C LEU A 168 14.60 12.91 11.47
N GLU A 169 14.90 14.21 11.55
CA GLU A 169 14.01 15.26 11.07
C GLU A 169 14.11 15.34 9.54
N SER A 170 12.93 15.33 8.87
CA SER A 170 12.83 15.19 7.42
C SER A 170 13.56 16.28 6.64
N GLY A 171 13.37 17.56 7.00
CA GLY A 171 13.98 18.69 6.29
C GLY A 171 15.51 18.72 6.45
N ALA A 172 16.02 18.49 7.67
CA ALA A 172 17.45 18.41 7.93
C ALA A 172 18.07 17.21 7.19
N ARG A 173 17.36 16.08 7.15
CA ARG A 173 17.79 14.88 6.43
C ARG A 173 17.96 15.15 4.93
N LEU A 174 16.95 15.74 4.29
CA LEU A 174 17.02 16.07 2.86
C LEU A 174 18.17 17.04 2.56
N LYS A 175 18.39 18.05 3.41
CA LYS A 175 19.55 18.98 3.30
C LYS A 175 20.87 18.23 3.36
N THR A 176 21.05 17.37 4.39
CA THR A 176 22.27 16.56 4.53
C THR A 176 22.50 15.64 3.31
N LEU A 177 21.45 15.06 2.75
CA LEU A 177 21.56 14.21 1.57
C LEU A 177 21.89 14.98 0.30
N VAL A 178 21.45 16.23 0.17
CA VAL A 178 21.87 17.13 -0.94
C VAL A 178 23.33 17.53 -0.76
N GLU A 179 23.76 17.93 0.43
CA GLU A 179 25.15 18.24 0.75
C GLU A 179 26.09 17.05 0.47
N ALA A 180 25.61 15.83 0.81
CA ALA A 180 26.31 14.57 0.53
C ALA A 180 26.22 14.11 -0.94
N GLN A 181 25.54 14.87 -1.82
CA GLN A 181 25.34 14.56 -3.25
C GLN A 181 24.59 13.24 -3.51
N VAL A 182 23.74 12.81 -2.57
CA VAL A 182 22.82 11.69 -2.75
C VAL A 182 21.56 12.16 -3.49
N LEU A 183 21.10 13.37 -3.18
CA LEU A 183 19.97 14.04 -3.82
C LEU A 183 20.43 15.30 -4.57
N PRO A 184 19.76 15.69 -5.65
CA PRO A 184 20.09 16.88 -6.41
C PRO A 184 19.67 18.18 -5.69
N PRO A 185 20.29 19.33 -6.00
CA PRO A 185 19.91 20.63 -5.44
C PRO A 185 18.45 21.02 -5.66
N SER A 186 17.83 20.56 -6.76
CA SER A 186 16.42 20.79 -7.09
C SER A 186 15.44 20.29 -5.99
N VAL A 187 15.89 19.39 -5.12
CA VAL A 187 15.14 18.96 -3.92
C VAL A 187 14.94 20.11 -2.94
N LEU A 188 16.01 20.90 -2.67
CA LEU A 188 15.92 22.06 -1.77
C LEU A 188 15.12 23.20 -2.39
N GLU A 189 15.22 23.38 -3.70
CA GLU A 189 14.41 24.34 -4.45
C GLU A 189 12.91 23.97 -4.32
N PHE A 190 12.56 22.71 -4.57
CA PHE A 190 11.19 22.22 -4.43
C PHE A 190 10.67 22.37 -2.99
N MET A 191 11.51 22.10 -1.99
CA MET A 191 11.16 22.34 -0.57
C MET A 191 10.85 23.81 -0.30
N ALA A 192 11.68 24.74 -0.83
CA ALA A 192 11.48 26.17 -0.66
C ALA A 192 10.21 26.68 -1.39
N GLU A 193 9.97 26.17 -2.60
CA GLU A 193 8.80 26.48 -3.41
C GLU A 193 7.48 25.95 -2.80
N SER A 194 7.54 24.85 -2.06
CA SER A 194 6.41 24.24 -1.37
C SER A 194 6.11 24.88 0.00
N ALA A 195 7.11 25.53 0.61
CA ALA A 195 6.96 26.14 1.93
C ALA A 195 5.89 27.25 1.92
N GLY A 196 4.92 27.15 2.84
CA GLY A 196 3.86 28.13 3.00
C GLY A 196 2.72 28.05 1.97
N LYS A 197 2.76 27.11 1.03
CA LYS A 197 1.60 26.81 0.19
C LYS A 197 0.66 25.88 0.94
N PRO A 198 -0.64 26.20 1.07
CA PRO A 198 -1.58 25.24 1.61
C PRO A 198 -1.63 24.00 0.70
N GLU A 199 -1.70 22.82 1.30
CA GLU A 199 -1.81 21.54 0.60
C GLU A 199 -2.97 21.53 -0.43
N ALA A 200 -3.99 22.35 -0.21
CA ALA A 200 -5.16 22.53 -1.07
C ALA A 200 -4.90 23.37 -2.33
N ASP A 201 -3.90 24.26 -2.38
CA ASP A 201 -3.66 25.10 -3.55
C ASP A 201 -2.96 24.36 -4.70
N SER A 202 -2.30 23.25 -4.41
CA SER A 202 -1.79 22.35 -5.45
C SER A 202 -2.93 21.58 -6.17
N VAL A 203 -4.11 21.49 -5.59
CA VAL A 203 -5.23 20.64 -6.06
C VAL A 203 -6.55 21.40 -6.25
N SER A 204 -6.72 22.62 -5.66
CA SER A 204 -7.98 23.35 -5.69
C SER A 204 -8.30 24.10 -7.01
N ARG A 205 -7.71 23.71 -8.12
CA ARG A 205 -8.41 23.95 -9.39
C ARG A 205 -9.50 22.90 -9.50
N LYS A 206 -10.75 23.37 -9.29
CA LYS A 206 -12.00 22.69 -9.63
C LYS A 206 -11.73 21.46 -10.48
N ILE A 207 -12.13 20.29 -10.01
CA ILE A 207 -12.60 19.19 -10.85
C ILE A 207 -13.84 19.72 -11.61
N SER A 208 -13.67 20.88 -12.20
CA SER A 208 -14.57 21.59 -13.10
C SER A 208 -13.89 21.59 -14.45
N GLY A 209 -13.77 20.51 -15.01
CA GLY A 209 -13.29 20.44 -16.35
C GLY A 209 -13.77 19.13 -16.90
N ASN A 210 -14.81 19.24 -17.61
CA ASN A 210 -15.18 18.35 -18.69
C ASN A 210 -15.01 16.85 -18.36
N ALA A 211 -15.76 16.33 -17.39
CA ALA A 211 -16.57 15.21 -17.84
C ALA A 211 -17.14 15.68 -19.18
N PRO A 212 -16.93 14.97 -20.32
CA PRO A 212 -17.48 15.37 -21.58
C PRO A 212 -18.92 15.75 -21.31
N ALA A 213 -19.29 16.99 -21.69
CA ALA A 213 -20.59 17.57 -21.35
C ALA A 213 -21.62 16.47 -21.57
N ARG A 214 -22.40 16.14 -20.54
CA ARG A 214 -23.50 15.17 -20.62
C ARG A 214 -24.58 15.76 -21.55
N GLY A 215 -24.27 15.80 -22.84
CA GLY A 215 -25.14 16.12 -23.92
C GLY A 215 -25.42 14.85 -24.72
N GLY A 216 -26.01 13.89 -24.08
CA GLY A 216 -26.48 12.62 -24.64
C GLY A 216 -27.30 11.91 -23.58
N ASN A 217 -28.36 11.23 -23.98
CA ASN A 217 -29.25 10.46 -23.12
C ASN A 217 -28.50 9.72 -22.00
N ALA A 218 -29.01 9.84 -20.78
CA ALA A 218 -28.42 9.26 -19.55
C ALA A 218 -28.10 7.75 -19.64
N ASP A 219 -28.64 7.05 -20.61
CA ASP A 219 -28.47 5.60 -20.82
C ASP A 219 -27.15 5.19 -21.51
N ASN A 220 -26.36 6.14 -22.05
CA ASN A 220 -25.11 5.86 -22.80
C ASN A 220 -23.86 6.55 -22.21
N ALA A 221 -23.88 7.01 -20.96
CA ALA A 221 -22.70 7.57 -20.33
C ALA A 221 -21.69 6.46 -20.02
N VAL A 222 -20.51 6.46 -20.66
CA VAL A 222 -19.39 5.59 -20.31
C VAL A 222 -19.00 5.89 -18.86
N PRO A 223 -19.00 4.89 -17.96
CA PRO A 223 -18.59 5.11 -16.56
C PRO A 223 -17.17 5.65 -16.51
N VAL A 224 -16.95 6.73 -15.74
CA VAL A 224 -15.60 7.26 -15.48
C VAL A 224 -14.83 6.21 -14.68
N ALA A 225 -13.64 5.85 -15.14
CA ALA A 225 -12.79 4.93 -14.41
C ALA A 225 -12.26 5.64 -13.14
N VAL A 226 -12.48 5.03 -11.97
CA VAL A 226 -11.95 5.50 -10.69
C VAL A 226 -10.64 4.80 -10.41
N VAL A 227 -9.56 5.57 -10.28
CA VAL A 227 -8.21 5.05 -10.05
C VAL A 227 -7.69 5.54 -8.70
N GLY A 228 -7.31 4.59 -7.83
CA GLY A 228 -6.58 4.86 -6.59
C GLY A 228 -5.09 4.98 -6.88
N GLY A 229 -4.28 4.01 -6.44
CA GLY A 229 -2.84 4.00 -6.76
C GLY A 229 -2.48 3.37 -8.12
N GLY A 230 -3.44 3.02 -8.98
CA GLY A 230 -3.19 2.49 -10.33
C GLY A 230 -2.61 1.07 -10.40
N THR A 231 -2.13 0.49 -9.30
CA THR A 231 -1.31 -0.73 -9.25
C THR A 231 -1.99 -2.02 -9.73
N ASP A 232 -3.31 -2.03 -9.86
CA ASP A 232 -4.06 -3.12 -10.47
C ASP A 232 -4.72 -2.65 -11.79
N TYR A 233 -5.06 -1.35 -11.87
CA TYR A 233 -5.69 -0.78 -13.04
C TYR A 233 -4.76 -0.85 -14.27
N TYR A 234 -3.52 -0.34 -14.15
CA TYR A 234 -2.55 -0.30 -15.24
C TYR A 234 -1.97 -1.67 -15.59
N VAL A 235 -1.97 -2.64 -14.67
CA VAL A 235 -1.63 -4.03 -15.01
C VAL A 235 -2.62 -4.63 -16.00
N ARG A 236 -3.92 -4.26 -15.88
CA ARG A 236 -4.97 -4.73 -16.81
C ARG A 236 -5.11 -3.87 -18.06
N ASN A 237 -4.74 -2.60 -17.95
CA ASN A 237 -4.85 -1.61 -19.00
C ASN A 237 -3.49 -0.91 -19.17
N PRO A 238 -2.46 -1.62 -19.68
CA PRO A 238 -1.11 -1.08 -19.78
C PRO A 238 -0.98 0.06 -20.78
N ASP A 239 -1.84 0.08 -21.79
CA ASP A 239 -1.87 1.06 -22.88
C ASP A 239 -3.27 1.71 -22.93
N PRO A 240 -3.57 2.67 -22.05
CA PRO A 240 -4.86 3.35 -22.04
C PRO A 240 -5.03 4.18 -23.31
N GLU A 241 -6.29 4.34 -23.74
CA GLU A 241 -6.63 5.13 -24.93
C GLU A 241 -6.17 6.59 -24.80
N GLU A 242 -5.81 7.21 -25.93
CA GLU A 242 -5.47 8.63 -25.98
C GLU A 242 -6.64 9.47 -25.47
N GLY A 243 -6.36 10.44 -24.58
CA GLY A 243 -7.39 11.26 -23.94
C GLY A 243 -8.03 10.62 -22.70
N PHE A 244 -7.60 9.43 -22.28
CA PHE A 244 -8.09 8.82 -21.05
C PHE A 244 -7.87 9.72 -19.84
N SER A 245 -8.96 10.07 -19.15
CA SER A 245 -8.96 10.96 -17.98
C SER A 245 -9.76 10.32 -16.84
N PRO A 246 -9.12 9.54 -15.97
CA PRO A 246 -9.78 8.88 -14.84
C PRO A 246 -10.06 9.85 -13.69
N PHE A 247 -10.96 9.44 -12.80
CA PHE A 247 -11.11 10.08 -11.49
C PHE A 247 -10.00 9.56 -10.58
N LEU A 248 -9.01 10.44 -10.29
CA LEU A 248 -7.83 10.11 -9.48
C LEU A 248 -8.10 10.43 -8.00
N THR A 249 -8.40 9.41 -7.20
CA THR A 249 -8.75 9.61 -5.78
C THR A 249 -7.60 10.18 -4.95
N ARG A 250 -6.34 9.91 -5.34
CA ARG A 250 -5.14 10.45 -4.65
C ARG A 250 -4.92 11.95 -4.88
N MET A 251 -5.66 12.54 -5.81
CA MET A 251 -5.65 14.00 -6.02
C MET A 251 -6.63 14.73 -5.08
N LEU A 252 -7.38 14.02 -4.25
CA LEU A 252 -8.33 14.57 -3.30
C LEU A 252 -7.76 14.46 -1.87
N PRO A 253 -7.40 15.58 -1.22
CA PRO A 253 -6.78 15.56 0.11
C PRO A 253 -7.61 14.85 1.17
N GLU A 254 -8.93 14.99 1.14
CA GLU A 254 -9.86 14.34 2.07
C GLU A 254 -9.89 12.80 1.94
N PHE A 255 -9.47 12.24 0.80
CA PHE A 255 -9.32 10.80 0.60
C PHE A 255 -8.00 10.24 1.16
N GLY A 256 -7.02 11.11 1.45
CA GLY A 256 -5.70 10.75 1.97
C GLY A 256 -5.56 10.85 3.49
N GLN A 257 -6.60 11.20 4.22
CA GLN A 257 -6.52 11.49 5.66
C GLN A 257 -6.68 10.23 6.53
N ILE A 258 -5.96 10.23 7.68
CA ILE A 258 -6.18 9.29 8.78
C ILE A 258 -6.51 10.13 10.01
N ARG A 259 -7.74 9.96 10.56
CA ARG A 259 -8.23 10.77 11.68
C ARG A 259 -9.30 10.06 12.47
N TYR A 260 -9.56 10.54 13.67
CA TYR A 260 -10.74 10.13 14.43
C TYR A 260 -11.99 10.87 13.97
N VAL A 261 -13.09 10.13 13.89
CA VAL A 261 -14.43 10.66 13.60
C VAL A 261 -15.44 10.07 14.59
N SER A 262 -16.57 10.72 14.76
CA SER A 262 -17.67 10.22 15.58
C SER A 262 -18.93 10.09 14.75
N ASP A 263 -19.64 8.98 14.95
CA ASP A 263 -20.99 8.78 14.43
C ASP A 263 -21.90 8.43 15.60
N ARG A 264 -22.81 9.31 15.94
CA ARG A 264 -23.62 9.27 17.17
C ARG A 264 -22.73 9.16 18.42
N GLU A 265 -22.83 8.07 19.19
CA GLU A 265 -22.03 7.80 20.39
C GLU A 265 -20.74 7.00 20.09
N ASP A 266 -20.64 6.42 18.89
CA ASP A 266 -19.51 5.59 18.48
C ASP A 266 -18.35 6.43 17.95
N ARG A 267 -17.14 6.05 18.33
CA ARG A 267 -15.89 6.62 17.83
C ARG A 267 -15.24 5.68 16.83
N TRP A 268 -14.78 6.24 15.72
CA TRP A 268 -14.18 5.51 14.62
C TRP A 268 -12.82 6.08 14.24
N LEU A 269 -11.93 5.23 13.79
CA LEU A 269 -10.74 5.65 13.06
C LEU A 269 -11.07 5.64 11.56
N GLU A 270 -11.14 6.84 10.97
CA GLU A 270 -11.29 7.01 9.53
C GLU A 270 -9.94 6.90 8.84
N VAL A 271 -9.85 6.00 7.87
CA VAL A 271 -8.73 5.82 6.95
C VAL A 271 -9.25 6.13 5.55
N GLY A 272 -8.79 7.21 4.96
CA GLY A 272 -9.22 7.62 3.61
C GLY A 272 -8.85 6.56 2.55
N ALA A 273 -9.69 6.45 1.53
CA ALA A 273 -9.52 5.43 0.49
C ALA A 273 -8.22 5.59 -0.32
N ALA A 274 -7.69 6.82 -0.41
CA ALA A 274 -6.44 7.13 -1.10
C ALA A 274 -5.18 7.01 -0.20
N VAL A 275 -5.35 6.70 1.09
CA VAL A 275 -4.21 6.39 1.98
C VAL A 275 -3.42 5.24 1.39
N THR A 276 -2.11 5.44 1.19
CA THR A 276 -1.26 4.37 0.66
C THR A 276 -1.12 3.23 1.68
N VAL A 277 -0.88 2.03 1.19
CA VAL A 277 -0.61 0.88 2.07
C VAL A 277 0.59 1.15 2.98
N ARG A 278 1.61 1.84 2.46
CA ARG A 278 2.76 2.30 3.27
C ARG A 278 2.31 3.22 4.40
N ASP A 279 1.51 4.25 4.11
CA ASP A 279 1.05 5.21 5.11
C ASP A 279 0.11 4.57 6.13
N PHE A 280 -0.73 3.62 5.71
CA PHE A 280 -1.59 2.85 6.61
C PHE A 280 -0.76 2.12 7.67
N PHE A 281 0.23 1.33 7.27
CA PHE A 281 1.07 0.57 8.21
C PHE A 281 2.03 1.45 9.02
N SER A 282 2.47 2.59 8.50
CA SER A 282 3.38 3.51 9.19
C SER A 282 2.68 4.49 10.13
N SER A 283 1.35 4.66 10.00
CA SER A 283 0.57 5.60 10.82
C SER A 283 0.61 5.26 12.31
N HIS A 284 1.02 6.21 13.14
CA HIS A 284 1.00 6.07 14.59
C HIS A 284 -0.42 5.83 15.13
N VAL A 285 -1.42 6.47 14.51
CA VAL A 285 -2.82 6.33 14.90
C VAL A 285 -3.33 4.93 14.60
N VAL A 286 -3.03 4.38 13.41
CA VAL A 286 -3.40 3.00 13.07
C VAL A 286 -2.72 1.99 13.99
N ARG A 287 -1.42 2.16 14.27
CA ARG A 287 -0.65 1.30 15.19
C ARG A 287 -1.15 1.36 16.63
N HIS A 288 -1.65 2.54 17.06
CA HIS A 288 -2.26 2.69 18.38
C HIS A 288 -3.57 1.90 18.47
N GLU A 289 -4.45 2.01 17.46
CA GLU A 289 -5.75 1.33 17.45
C GLU A 289 -5.67 -0.17 17.16
N VAL A 290 -4.62 -0.61 16.42
CA VAL A 290 -4.37 -2.00 16.08
C VAL A 290 -2.92 -2.36 16.40
N PRO A 291 -2.61 -2.61 17.68
CA PRO A 291 -1.23 -2.87 18.11
C PRO A 291 -0.59 -4.04 17.35
N GLY A 292 0.60 -3.80 16.81
CA GLY A 292 1.39 -4.80 16.10
C GLY A 292 1.04 -4.99 14.62
N ILE A 293 0.14 -4.18 14.05
CA ILE A 293 -0.28 -4.28 12.63
C ILE A 293 0.91 -4.07 11.67
N GLU A 294 1.90 -3.27 12.05
CA GLU A 294 3.08 -2.97 11.25
C GLU A 294 3.91 -4.22 10.90
N ARG A 295 3.79 -5.30 11.67
CA ARG A 295 4.48 -6.57 11.43
C ARG A 295 4.07 -7.23 10.11
N PHE A 296 2.88 -6.90 9.62
CA PHE A 296 2.28 -7.50 8.43
C PHE A 296 2.56 -6.69 7.15
N GLU A 297 3.16 -5.49 7.27
CA GLU A 297 3.46 -4.63 6.12
C GLU A 297 4.24 -5.36 5.02
N THR A 298 5.31 -6.08 5.38
CA THR A 298 6.17 -6.78 4.42
C THR A 298 5.53 -8.00 3.76
N MET A 299 4.38 -8.44 4.27
CA MET A 299 3.59 -9.51 3.64
C MET A 299 2.78 -8.99 2.46
N PHE A 300 2.61 -7.67 2.32
CA PHE A 300 1.90 -7.05 1.21
C PHE A 300 2.88 -6.52 0.16
N ALA A 301 2.87 -7.09 -1.03
CA ALA A 301 3.60 -6.65 -2.22
C ALA A 301 5.08 -6.25 -1.96
N SER A 302 5.57 -5.21 -2.63
CA SER A 302 6.90 -4.62 -2.44
C SER A 302 6.81 -3.20 -1.91
N THR A 303 7.94 -2.65 -1.45
CA THR A 303 8.03 -1.25 -1.00
C THR A 303 7.57 -0.27 -2.09
N LEU A 304 7.99 -0.47 -3.34
CA LEU A 304 7.56 0.36 -4.48
C LEU A 304 6.03 0.33 -4.66
N ILE A 305 5.43 -0.84 -4.57
CA ILE A 305 3.98 -1.01 -4.68
C ILE A 305 3.27 -0.42 -3.47
N ARG A 306 3.76 -0.65 -2.24
CA ARG A 306 3.16 -0.10 -1.01
C ARG A 306 3.14 1.43 -1.00
N ASN A 307 4.14 2.08 -1.62
CA ASN A 307 4.21 3.53 -1.77
C ASN A 307 3.14 4.11 -2.72
N LEU A 308 2.51 3.28 -3.54
CA LEU A 308 1.54 3.68 -4.56
C LEU A 308 0.15 3.07 -4.34
N ALA A 309 0.06 1.77 -4.05
CA ALA A 309 -1.19 1.07 -3.80
C ALA A 309 -1.96 1.67 -2.61
N THR A 310 -3.28 1.80 -2.74
CA THR A 310 -4.13 2.42 -1.72
C THR A 310 -5.04 1.41 -1.01
N VAL A 311 -5.45 1.75 0.21
CA VAL A 311 -6.42 0.96 0.98
C VAL A 311 -7.72 0.79 0.21
N GLY A 312 -8.28 1.89 -0.33
CA GLY A 312 -9.50 1.85 -1.14
C GLY A 312 -9.33 1.02 -2.41
N GLY A 313 -8.19 1.18 -3.12
CA GLY A 313 -7.88 0.39 -4.30
C GLY A 313 -7.86 -1.11 -4.04
N ASN A 314 -7.29 -1.54 -2.91
CA ASN A 314 -7.30 -2.96 -2.50
C ASN A 314 -8.72 -3.50 -2.28
N ILE A 315 -9.61 -2.69 -1.69
CA ILE A 315 -11.00 -3.08 -1.44
C ILE A 315 -11.79 -3.15 -2.75
N VAL A 316 -11.80 -2.06 -3.55
CA VAL A 316 -12.64 -1.97 -4.76
C VAL A 316 -12.14 -2.88 -5.88
N ASN A 317 -10.88 -3.30 -5.88
CA ASN A 317 -10.39 -4.34 -6.77
C ASN A 317 -11.11 -5.68 -6.56
N ALA A 318 -11.74 -5.89 -5.42
CA ALA A 318 -12.54 -7.08 -5.09
C ALA A 318 -11.80 -8.39 -5.37
N SER A 319 -10.53 -8.46 -5.02
CA SER A 319 -9.78 -9.70 -5.10
C SER A 319 -10.21 -10.66 -3.98
N PRO A 320 -10.52 -11.94 -4.28
CA PRO A 320 -10.83 -12.93 -3.23
C PRO A 320 -9.72 -13.15 -2.21
N VAL A 321 -8.50 -12.74 -2.53
CA VAL A 321 -7.29 -12.90 -1.69
C VAL A 321 -6.69 -11.57 -1.26
N ALA A 322 -7.49 -10.49 -1.25
CA ALA A 322 -7.03 -9.16 -0.87
C ALA A 322 -6.59 -9.09 0.59
N ASP A 323 -5.30 -8.90 0.84
CA ASP A 323 -4.70 -8.94 2.18
C ASP A 323 -5.24 -7.83 3.10
N ILE A 324 -5.24 -6.56 2.63
CA ILE A 324 -5.77 -5.42 3.41
C ILE A 324 -7.26 -5.57 3.67
N THR A 325 -8.04 -5.99 2.67
CA THR A 325 -9.48 -6.26 2.83
C THR A 325 -9.72 -7.32 3.91
N SER A 326 -8.94 -8.40 3.91
CA SER A 326 -9.02 -9.45 4.92
C SER A 326 -8.74 -8.92 6.33
N MET A 327 -7.70 -8.10 6.50
CA MET A 327 -7.39 -7.44 7.77
C MET A 327 -8.54 -6.55 8.24
N LEU A 328 -9.10 -5.73 7.34
CA LEU A 328 -10.19 -4.80 7.65
C LEU A 328 -11.52 -5.52 7.98
N LEU A 329 -11.80 -6.66 7.34
CA LEU A 329 -12.94 -7.52 7.68
C LEU A 329 -12.83 -8.05 9.13
N ALA A 330 -11.67 -8.54 9.51
CA ALA A 330 -11.42 -9.00 10.87
C ALA A 330 -11.46 -7.85 11.90
N LEU A 331 -11.18 -6.63 11.50
CA LEU A 331 -11.31 -5.44 12.34
C LEU A 331 -12.74 -4.90 12.44
N GLY A 332 -13.70 -5.45 11.70
CA GLY A 332 -15.10 -5.00 11.73
C GLY A 332 -15.32 -3.66 11.04
N ALA A 333 -14.56 -3.39 9.99
CA ALA A 333 -14.59 -2.11 9.30
C ALA A 333 -15.92 -1.81 8.59
N ARG A 334 -16.27 -0.52 8.48
CA ARG A 334 -17.35 0.00 7.65
C ARG A 334 -16.77 0.87 6.53
N LEU A 335 -17.45 0.90 5.41
CA LEU A 335 -17.09 1.72 4.25
C LEU A 335 -17.91 2.99 4.23
N VAL A 336 -17.25 4.12 3.92
CA VAL A 336 -17.87 5.43 3.69
C VAL A 336 -17.93 5.65 2.19
N ILE A 337 -19.14 5.68 1.65
CA ILE A 337 -19.40 5.79 0.21
C ILE A 337 -20.08 7.13 -0.04
N VAL A 338 -19.68 7.83 -1.10
CA VAL A 338 -20.20 9.15 -1.49
C VAL A 338 -20.44 9.18 -3.00
N PRO A 339 -21.34 10.08 -3.48
CA PRO A 339 -21.41 10.37 -4.91
C PRO A 339 -20.10 10.95 -5.42
N GLU A 340 -19.63 10.53 -6.60
CA GLU A 340 -18.41 11.04 -7.24
C GLU A 340 -18.47 12.55 -7.45
N ALA A 341 -19.62 13.06 -7.90
CA ALA A 341 -19.83 14.50 -8.15
C ALA A 341 -19.62 15.37 -6.91
N ASP A 342 -19.82 14.80 -5.71
CA ASP A 342 -19.74 15.49 -4.43
C ASP A 342 -18.53 15.03 -3.60
N ALA A 343 -17.61 14.29 -4.20
CA ALA A 343 -16.52 13.64 -3.49
C ALA A 343 -15.65 14.61 -2.66
N GLY A 344 -15.45 15.84 -3.17
CA GLY A 344 -14.72 16.93 -2.48
C GLY A 344 -15.58 17.79 -1.54
N ASN A 345 -16.88 17.53 -1.42
CA ASN A 345 -17.77 18.34 -0.59
C ASN A 345 -17.86 17.76 0.83
N LYS A 346 -17.59 18.58 1.85
CA LYS A 346 -17.62 18.18 3.26
C LYS A 346 -19.02 17.87 3.79
N ASN A 347 -20.07 18.42 3.16
CA ASN A 347 -21.46 18.26 3.59
C ASN A 347 -22.22 17.17 2.80
N THR A 348 -21.51 16.37 2.00
CA THR A 348 -22.12 15.28 1.22
C THR A 348 -22.71 14.22 2.14
N PRO A 349 -23.96 13.77 1.90
CA PRO A 349 -24.53 12.64 2.61
C PRO A 349 -23.64 11.40 2.48
N LEU A 350 -23.32 10.77 3.60
CA LEU A 350 -22.50 9.56 3.65
C LEU A 350 -23.40 8.33 3.62
N ARG A 351 -23.08 7.35 2.78
CA ARG A 351 -23.65 6.01 2.85
C ARG A 351 -22.66 5.08 3.54
N LEU A 352 -23.04 4.60 4.73
CA LEU A 352 -22.23 3.63 5.48
C LEU A 352 -22.62 2.22 5.07
N CYS A 353 -21.62 1.40 4.74
CA CYS A 353 -21.80 0.00 4.35
C CYS A 353 -20.84 -0.87 5.18
N PRO A 354 -21.31 -1.85 5.98
CA PRO A 354 -20.42 -2.84 6.59
C PRO A 354 -19.59 -3.54 5.52
N LEU A 355 -18.27 -3.70 5.74
CA LEU A 355 -17.38 -4.25 4.72
C LEU A 355 -17.79 -5.66 4.29
N GLU A 356 -18.32 -6.48 5.21
CA GLU A 356 -18.86 -7.83 4.93
C GLU A 356 -20.07 -7.85 3.96
N GLN A 357 -20.76 -6.70 3.81
CA GLN A 357 -21.91 -6.55 2.90
C GLN A 357 -21.55 -5.88 1.57
N PHE A 358 -20.27 -5.52 1.40
CA PHE A 358 -19.83 -4.78 0.23
C PHE A 358 -19.64 -5.64 -1.02
N PHE A 359 -19.26 -6.90 -0.84
CA PHE A 359 -19.00 -7.83 -1.94
C PHE A 359 -20.25 -8.66 -2.24
N LEU A 360 -20.90 -8.40 -3.37
CA LEU A 360 -22.11 -9.09 -3.81
C LEU A 360 -21.82 -10.38 -4.58
N GLY A 361 -20.56 -10.62 -4.95
CA GLY A 361 -20.09 -11.77 -5.71
C GLY A 361 -18.72 -11.50 -6.33
N TYR A 362 -18.21 -12.42 -7.12
CA TYR A 362 -16.92 -12.26 -7.76
C TYR A 362 -16.87 -10.99 -8.60
N LYS A 363 -15.99 -10.04 -8.23
CA LYS A 363 -15.85 -8.72 -8.87
C LYS A 363 -17.15 -7.87 -8.91
N LYS A 364 -18.13 -8.17 -8.07
CA LYS A 364 -19.37 -7.40 -7.95
C LYS A 364 -19.42 -6.69 -6.61
N LEU A 365 -19.60 -5.38 -6.66
CA LEU A 365 -19.56 -4.50 -5.50
C LEU A 365 -20.93 -3.89 -5.21
N ASN A 366 -21.22 -3.61 -3.95
CA ASN A 366 -22.34 -2.80 -3.50
C ASN A 366 -21.99 -1.30 -3.66
N LEU A 367 -21.71 -0.90 -4.91
CA LEU A 367 -21.54 0.48 -5.34
C LEU A 367 -22.57 0.79 -6.42
N GLY A 368 -23.32 1.87 -6.25
CA GLY A 368 -24.21 2.41 -7.25
C GLY A 368 -23.45 3.15 -8.37
N PRO A 369 -24.13 3.40 -9.53
CA PRO A 369 -23.55 4.23 -10.57
C PRO A 369 -23.18 5.63 -10.02
N GLY A 370 -21.95 6.08 -10.28
CA GLY A 370 -21.45 7.36 -9.81
C GLY A 370 -21.17 7.44 -8.30
N GLU A 371 -21.10 6.31 -7.59
CA GLU A 371 -20.61 6.26 -6.21
C GLU A 371 -19.12 5.89 -6.16
N VAL A 372 -18.41 6.45 -5.19
CA VAL A 372 -17.00 6.17 -4.92
C VAL A 372 -16.77 5.86 -3.44
N LEU A 373 -15.81 4.98 -3.16
CA LEU A 373 -15.34 4.72 -1.82
C LEU A 373 -14.47 5.88 -1.35
N LYS A 374 -14.92 6.62 -0.32
CA LYS A 374 -14.20 7.76 0.26
C LYS A 374 -13.24 7.35 1.37
N ALA A 375 -13.69 6.47 2.26
CA ALA A 375 -12.92 6.07 3.43
C ALA A 375 -13.37 4.71 3.98
N VAL A 376 -12.56 4.20 4.90
CA VAL A 376 -12.85 3.03 5.73
C VAL A 376 -12.85 3.47 7.20
N TRP A 377 -13.87 3.07 7.94
CA TRP A 377 -13.98 3.31 9.38
C TRP A 377 -13.67 2.03 10.14
N ILE A 378 -12.69 2.10 11.03
CA ILE A 378 -12.30 1.02 11.94
C ILE A 378 -12.82 1.38 13.33
N PRO A 379 -13.54 0.47 14.05
CA PRO A 379 -14.07 0.77 15.38
C PRO A 379 -12.94 1.03 16.37
N VAL A 380 -13.04 2.13 17.13
CA VAL A 380 -12.12 2.50 18.21
C VAL A 380 -12.56 1.81 19.49
N LEU A 381 -11.64 1.15 20.18
CA LEU A 381 -11.90 0.56 21.48
C LEU A 381 -11.58 1.54 22.62
N ALA A 382 -12.28 1.41 23.75
CA ALA A 382 -11.97 2.20 24.94
C ALA A 382 -10.53 1.96 25.43
N ASP A 383 -10.05 0.74 25.28
CA ASP A 383 -8.65 0.35 25.50
C ASP A 383 -8.14 -0.41 24.27
N PRO A 384 -7.41 0.25 23.36
CA PRO A 384 -6.84 -0.39 22.17
C PRO A 384 -5.88 -1.54 22.48
N SER A 385 -5.20 -1.54 23.62
CA SER A 385 -4.25 -2.60 24.04
C SER A 385 -4.96 -3.94 24.31
N SER A 386 -6.28 -3.90 24.59
CA SER A 386 -7.10 -5.09 24.75
C SER A 386 -7.33 -5.85 23.46
N ARG A 387 -7.16 -5.19 22.30
CA ARG A 387 -7.30 -5.83 20.99
C ARG A 387 -6.15 -6.79 20.72
N LYS A 388 -6.48 -8.00 20.42
CA LYS A 388 -5.56 -9.01 19.88
C LYS A 388 -5.84 -9.11 18.38
N PHE A 389 -4.80 -8.89 17.58
CA PHE A 389 -4.89 -8.93 16.11
C PHE A 389 -3.75 -9.74 15.54
N SER A 390 -4.05 -10.59 14.55
CA SER A 390 -3.04 -11.32 13.80
C SER A 390 -3.49 -11.54 12.36
N PHE A 391 -2.54 -11.54 11.44
CA PHE A 391 -2.72 -11.86 10.02
C PHE A 391 -1.71 -12.93 9.60
N GLU A 392 -2.18 -13.96 8.91
CA GLU A 392 -1.36 -15.05 8.38
C GLU A 392 -1.65 -15.27 6.90
N LYS A 393 -0.62 -15.64 6.15
CA LYS A 393 -0.68 -15.77 4.70
C LYS A 393 0.12 -16.96 4.21
N ALA A 394 -0.52 -17.83 3.43
CA ALA A 394 0.15 -18.90 2.69
C ALA A 394 0.45 -18.44 1.27
N SER A 395 1.72 -18.34 0.92
CA SER A 395 2.21 -17.93 -0.40
C SER A 395 3.50 -18.68 -0.76
N LYS A 396 3.87 -18.70 -2.05
CA LYS A 396 5.08 -19.42 -2.52
C LYS A 396 6.37 -18.66 -2.19
N ARG A 397 6.31 -17.34 -2.09
CA ARG A 397 7.43 -16.44 -1.77
C ARG A 397 7.07 -15.61 -0.54
N ARG A 398 8.09 -15.14 0.16
CA ARG A 398 7.90 -14.28 1.33
C ARG A 398 7.40 -12.87 0.96
N ASN A 399 7.95 -12.30 -0.11
CA ASN A 399 7.63 -10.96 -0.60
C ASN A 399 7.10 -11.05 -2.03
N LEU A 400 6.39 -10.03 -2.49
CA LEU A 400 5.86 -9.92 -3.86
C LEU A 400 5.10 -11.17 -4.30
N ASP A 401 4.22 -11.68 -3.45
CA ASP A 401 3.43 -12.85 -3.80
C ASP A 401 1.97 -12.72 -3.38
N ILE A 402 1.11 -13.16 -4.27
CA ILE A 402 -0.34 -13.22 -4.03
C ILE A 402 -0.62 -14.46 -3.19
N ALA A 403 -1.40 -14.31 -2.12
CA ALA A 403 -1.76 -15.43 -1.27
C ALA A 403 -2.47 -16.55 -2.04
N ALA A 404 -2.16 -17.80 -1.73
CA ALA A 404 -3.07 -18.91 -2.01
C ALA A 404 -4.27 -18.85 -1.07
N VAL A 405 -3.99 -18.60 0.22
CA VAL A 405 -4.96 -18.38 1.31
C VAL A 405 -4.39 -17.33 2.25
N ASN A 406 -5.23 -16.45 2.75
CA ASN A 406 -4.91 -15.61 3.89
C ASN A 406 -6.01 -15.67 4.96
N MET A 407 -5.66 -15.31 6.18
CA MET A 407 -6.58 -15.25 7.31
C MET A 407 -6.18 -14.09 8.21
N ALA A 408 -7.17 -13.37 8.73
CA ALA A 408 -6.96 -12.44 9.83
C ALA A 408 -7.91 -12.76 10.97
N ILE A 409 -7.44 -12.55 12.20
CA ILE A 409 -8.23 -12.71 13.42
C ILE A 409 -8.09 -11.48 14.30
N SER A 410 -9.21 -11.05 14.86
CA SER A 410 -9.27 -10.01 15.89
C SER A 410 -10.23 -10.44 16.99
N PHE A 411 -9.85 -10.18 18.25
CA PHE A 411 -10.70 -10.39 19.42
C PHE A 411 -10.19 -9.55 20.60
N ARG A 412 -10.99 -9.50 21.67
CA ARG A 412 -10.56 -9.03 22.99
C ARG A 412 -10.63 -10.18 24.00
N ILE A 413 -9.88 -10.05 25.08
CA ILE A 413 -10.05 -10.92 26.26
C ILE A 413 -10.68 -10.06 27.35
N ASP A 414 -11.90 -10.39 27.73
CA ASP A 414 -12.63 -9.75 28.82
C ASP A 414 -13.03 -10.78 29.86
N LYS A 415 -12.63 -10.55 31.13
CA LYS A 415 -12.89 -11.46 32.26
C LYS A 415 -12.51 -12.92 31.95
N GLY A 416 -11.36 -13.12 31.31
CA GLY A 416 -10.85 -14.44 30.94
C GLY A 416 -11.67 -15.15 29.85
N ARG A 417 -12.38 -14.40 29.00
CA ARG A 417 -13.16 -14.95 27.87
C ARG A 417 -12.87 -14.20 26.58
N PHE A 418 -12.92 -14.91 25.46
CA PHE A 418 -12.89 -14.32 24.13
C PHE A 418 -14.14 -13.47 23.90
N ARG A 419 -13.96 -12.24 23.37
CA ARG A 419 -15.01 -11.28 23.05
C ARG A 419 -14.74 -10.58 21.73
N ASP A 420 -15.81 -10.22 21.03
CA ASP A 420 -15.78 -9.51 19.75
C ASP A 420 -14.91 -10.25 18.72
N VAL A 421 -15.04 -11.56 18.67
CA VAL A 421 -14.24 -12.41 17.80
C VAL A 421 -14.64 -12.21 16.35
N ARG A 422 -13.70 -11.83 15.54
CA ARG A 422 -13.87 -11.73 14.08
C ARG A 422 -12.73 -12.47 13.38
N ILE A 423 -13.09 -13.30 12.43
CA ILE A 423 -12.15 -14.11 11.63
C ILE A 423 -12.50 -13.89 10.17
N SER A 424 -11.54 -13.45 9.36
CA SER A 424 -11.69 -13.33 7.92
C SER A 424 -10.87 -14.38 7.19
N LEU A 425 -11.37 -14.83 6.05
CA LEU A 425 -10.78 -15.86 5.21
C LEU A 425 -10.72 -15.35 3.77
N GLY A 426 -9.53 -15.33 3.18
CA GLY A 426 -9.31 -14.97 1.78
C GLY A 426 -8.79 -16.13 0.95
N GLY A 427 -9.17 -16.17 -0.34
CA GLY A 427 -8.76 -17.22 -1.27
C GLY A 427 -9.54 -18.53 -1.18
N VAL A 428 -10.67 -18.54 -0.47
CA VAL A 428 -11.44 -19.75 -0.16
C VAL A 428 -12.89 -19.69 -0.63
N ALA A 429 -13.27 -18.55 -1.24
CA ALA A 429 -14.59 -18.30 -1.82
C ALA A 429 -14.43 -17.25 -2.94
N PRO A 430 -15.48 -16.94 -3.73
CA PRO A 430 -15.44 -15.87 -4.74
C PRO A 430 -15.15 -14.47 -4.19
N VAL A 431 -15.35 -14.27 -2.88
CA VAL A 431 -15.11 -13.01 -2.15
C VAL A 431 -14.38 -13.31 -0.84
N PRO A 432 -13.68 -12.35 -0.23
CA PRO A 432 -13.23 -12.46 1.16
C PRO A 432 -14.46 -12.62 2.07
N LEU A 433 -14.41 -13.54 3.03
CA LEU A 433 -15.58 -13.86 3.87
C LEU A 433 -15.22 -13.92 5.36
N LEU A 434 -16.26 -13.84 6.21
CA LEU A 434 -16.14 -14.09 7.64
C LEU A 434 -16.30 -15.58 7.95
N GLY A 435 -15.43 -16.11 8.79
CA GLY A 435 -15.45 -17.48 9.28
C GLY A 435 -16.44 -17.66 10.46
N ILE A 436 -17.72 -17.44 10.22
CA ILE A 436 -18.77 -17.38 11.27
C ILE A 436 -18.72 -18.58 12.20
N GLY A 437 -18.70 -19.81 11.67
CA GLY A 437 -18.65 -21.02 12.51
C GLY A 437 -17.39 -21.11 13.40
N ALA A 438 -16.26 -20.57 12.96
CA ALA A 438 -15.06 -20.50 13.78
C ALA A 438 -15.16 -19.39 14.85
N GLN A 439 -15.77 -18.23 14.50
CA GLN A 439 -16.06 -17.17 15.46
C GLN A 439 -16.96 -17.65 16.60
N GLU A 440 -18.02 -18.40 16.29
CA GLU A 440 -18.95 -18.98 17.27
C GLU A 440 -18.27 -19.95 18.25
N VAL A 441 -17.24 -20.67 17.82
CA VAL A 441 -16.45 -21.54 18.70
C VAL A 441 -15.69 -20.74 19.76
N LEU A 442 -15.20 -19.57 19.38
CA LEU A 442 -14.34 -18.76 20.24
C LEU A 442 -15.14 -17.76 21.08
N GLU A 443 -16.20 -17.15 20.51
CA GLU A 443 -16.97 -16.11 21.20
C GLU A 443 -17.53 -16.61 22.54
N GLY A 444 -17.16 -15.95 23.63
CA GLY A 444 -17.56 -16.30 24.99
C GLY A 444 -16.82 -17.51 25.60
N ALA A 445 -15.99 -18.22 24.81
CA ALA A 445 -15.19 -19.34 25.32
C ALA A 445 -14.18 -18.87 26.37
N PRO A 446 -13.83 -19.71 27.37
CA PRO A 446 -12.75 -19.38 28.30
C PRO A 446 -11.41 -19.20 27.58
N CYS A 447 -10.67 -18.16 27.98
CA CYS A 447 -9.34 -17.88 27.49
C CYS A 447 -8.38 -17.86 28.68
N ASP A 448 -7.99 -19.04 29.15
CA ASP A 448 -6.98 -19.20 30.19
C ASP A 448 -5.62 -19.47 29.54
N VAL A 449 -4.73 -18.49 29.57
CA VAL A 449 -3.39 -18.58 28.97
C VAL A 449 -2.53 -19.64 29.66
N SER A 450 -2.84 -20.02 30.91
CA SER A 450 -2.12 -21.07 31.64
C SER A 450 -2.60 -22.49 31.26
N ASP A 451 -3.81 -22.64 30.72
CA ASP A 451 -4.34 -23.92 30.25
C ASP A 451 -4.11 -24.11 28.74
N LYS A 452 -2.86 -24.48 28.40
CA LYS A 452 -2.44 -24.71 27.01
C LYS A 452 -3.25 -25.80 26.30
N LYS A 453 -3.77 -26.82 27.02
CA LYS A 453 -4.61 -27.90 26.46
C LYS A 453 -5.97 -27.39 26.03
N SER A 454 -6.62 -26.57 26.86
CA SER A 454 -7.89 -25.95 26.54
C SER A 454 -7.74 -25.01 25.33
N LEU A 455 -6.70 -24.14 25.30
CA LEU A 455 -6.40 -23.28 24.17
C LEU A 455 -6.16 -24.07 22.88
N ALA A 456 -5.39 -25.15 22.93
CA ALA A 456 -5.15 -26.02 21.77
C ALA A 456 -6.43 -26.71 21.30
N GLY A 457 -7.30 -27.13 22.22
CA GLY A 457 -8.61 -27.69 21.92
C GLY A 457 -9.51 -26.69 21.19
N LEU A 458 -9.57 -25.45 21.66
CA LEU A 458 -10.30 -24.36 21.01
C LEU A 458 -9.74 -24.07 19.60
N ALA A 459 -8.42 -23.96 19.45
CA ALA A 459 -7.76 -23.73 18.17
C ALA A 459 -8.11 -24.82 17.14
N LYS A 460 -7.97 -26.11 17.54
CA LYS A 460 -8.30 -27.26 16.69
C LYS A 460 -9.79 -27.30 16.30
N ASN A 461 -10.70 -26.93 17.22
CA ASN A 461 -12.13 -26.87 16.94
C ASN A 461 -12.47 -25.71 15.98
N ALA A 462 -11.96 -24.50 16.24
CA ALA A 462 -12.12 -23.35 15.34
C ALA A 462 -11.56 -23.63 13.94
N ALA A 463 -10.38 -24.29 13.84
CA ALA A 463 -9.78 -24.70 12.58
C ALA A 463 -10.70 -25.63 11.77
N ARG A 464 -11.26 -26.66 12.39
CA ARG A 464 -12.22 -27.57 11.74
C ARG A 464 -13.48 -26.86 11.26
N ARG A 465 -14.01 -25.92 12.06
CA ARG A 465 -15.18 -25.13 11.67
C ARG A 465 -14.89 -24.18 10.52
N ALA A 466 -13.73 -23.53 10.52
CA ALA A 466 -13.30 -22.70 9.39
C ALA A 466 -13.14 -23.52 8.11
N GLU A 467 -12.51 -24.70 8.18
CA GLU A 467 -12.31 -25.62 7.06
C GLU A 467 -13.63 -26.13 6.46
N SER A 468 -14.63 -26.42 7.29
CA SER A 468 -15.93 -26.92 6.83
C SER A 468 -16.81 -25.86 6.16
N ALA A 469 -16.55 -24.58 6.39
CA ALA A 469 -17.36 -23.46 5.90
C ALA A 469 -16.92 -22.90 4.53
N ILE A 470 -15.86 -23.44 3.92
CA ILE A 470 -15.25 -22.88 2.72
C ILE A 470 -15.47 -23.73 1.46
N SER A 471 -15.45 -23.07 0.30
CA SER A 471 -15.60 -23.71 -1.02
C SER A 471 -14.52 -23.19 -2.00
N PRO A 472 -13.23 -23.50 -1.72
CA PRO A 472 -12.13 -23.02 -2.55
C PRO A 472 -12.09 -23.72 -3.89
N ILE A 473 -11.65 -22.98 -4.92
CA ILE A 473 -11.34 -23.52 -6.25
C ILE A 473 -9.89 -24.02 -6.32
N SER A 474 -9.60 -24.86 -7.30
CA SER A 474 -8.23 -25.18 -7.70
C SER A 474 -7.78 -24.25 -8.83
N ASP A 475 -6.60 -23.64 -8.69
CA ASP A 475 -5.98 -22.77 -9.70
C ASP A 475 -4.45 -22.88 -9.65
N VAL A 476 -3.73 -22.02 -10.40
CA VAL A 476 -2.26 -22.00 -10.47
C VAL A 476 -1.57 -21.71 -9.11
N ARG A 477 -2.30 -21.19 -8.11
CA ARG A 477 -1.79 -20.87 -6.77
C ARG A 477 -1.93 -22.02 -5.78
N GLY A 478 -2.86 -22.96 -6.04
CA GLY A 478 -3.06 -24.11 -5.17
C GLY A 478 -4.35 -24.87 -5.47
N SER A 479 -4.35 -26.15 -5.14
CA SER A 479 -5.56 -26.99 -5.23
C SER A 479 -6.57 -26.62 -4.14
N SER A 480 -7.84 -26.97 -4.35
CA SER A 480 -8.90 -26.86 -3.36
C SER A 480 -8.49 -27.52 -2.02
N ASP A 481 -7.95 -28.73 -2.06
CA ASP A 481 -7.53 -29.49 -0.87
C ASP A 481 -6.34 -28.82 -0.16
N TYR A 482 -5.40 -28.24 -0.91
CA TYR A 482 -4.32 -27.46 -0.34
C TYR A 482 -4.86 -26.25 0.42
N ARG A 483 -5.79 -25.50 -0.19
CA ARG A 483 -6.39 -24.31 0.43
C ARG A 483 -7.17 -24.67 1.71
N ARG A 484 -7.91 -25.77 1.72
CA ARG A 484 -8.58 -26.30 2.93
C ARG A 484 -7.59 -26.56 4.04
N ARG A 485 -6.55 -27.34 3.74
CA ARG A 485 -5.46 -27.63 4.71
C ARG A 485 -4.79 -26.35 5.21
N MET A 486 -4.57 -25.35 4.33
CA MET A 486 -3.95 -24.09 4.75
C MET A 486 -4.85 -23.29 5.69
N VAL A 487 -6.17 -23.25 5.48
CA VAL A 487 -7.09 -22.62 6.43
C VAL A 487 -6.95 -23.25 7.82
N HIS A 488 -6.91 -24.58 7.90
CA HIS A 488 -6.67 -25.29 9.16
C HIS A 488 -5.35 -24.86 9.82
N GLN A 489 -4.25 -24.90 9.06
CA GLN A 489 -2.91 -24.56 9.56
C GLN A 489 -2.78 -23.08 9.96
N LEU A 490 -3.36 -22.16 9.19
CA LEU A 490 -3.31 -20.73 9.50
C LEU A 490 -4.06 -20.42 10.81
N MET A 491 -5.18 -21.10 11.09
CA MET A 491 -5.87 -20.97 12.38
C MET A 491 -4.96 -21.39 13.55
N LEU A 492 -4.27 -22.52 13.42
CA LEU A 492 -3.31 -22.96 14.45
C LEU A 492 -2.16 -21.96 14.61
N ALA A 493 -1.65 -21.42 13.49
CA ALA A 493 -0.57 -20.42 13.49
C ALA A 493 -0.98 -19.13 14.22
N HIS A 494 -2.24 -18.68 14.08
CA HIS A 494 -2.75 -17.55 14.85
C HIS A 494 -2.69 -17.79 16.37
N PHE A 495 -3.07 -18.97 16.84
CA PHE A 495 -3.00 -19.30 18.26
C PHE A 495 -1.55 -19.34 18.76
N ILE A 496 -0.64 -19.94 17.98
CA ILE A 496 0.79 -19.95 18.33
C ILE A 496 1.32 -18.52 18.47
N ARG A 497 1.00 -17.64 17.52
CA ARG A 497 1.47 -16.25 17.52
C ARG A 497 0.86 -15.43 18.66
N LEU A 498 -0.45 -15.54 18.86
CA LEU A 498 -1.17 -14.70 19.82
C LEU A 498 -0.98 -15.18 21.27
N PHE A 499 -0.61 -16.44 21.46
CA PHE A 499 -0.38 -17.07 22.76
C PHE A 499 1.03 -17.68 22.87
N GLU A 500 2.04 -17.03 22.27
CA GLU A 500 3.42 -17.51 22.20
C GLU A 500 3.98 -17.93 23.58
N THR A 501 3.68 -17.14 24.62
CA THR A 501 4.18 -17.38 25.99
C THR A 501 3.43 -18.51 26.73
N SER A 502 2.33 -19.02 26.20
CA SER A 502 1.51 -20.06 26.85
C SER A 502 2.05 -21.48 26.66
N GLY A 503 2.96 -21.68 25.70
CA GLY A 503 3.40 -23.03 25.29
C GLY A 503 2.35 -23.81 24.48
N VAL A 504 1.31 -23.16 23.96
CA VAL A 504 0.25 -23.79 23.15
C VAL A 504 0.79 -24.53 21.93
N ALA A 505 1.92 -24.11 21.38
CA ALA A 505 2.57 -24.74 20.24
C ALA A 505 2.89 -26.22 20.50
N GLU A 506 3.32 -26.58 21.72
CA GLU A 506 3.65 -27.96 22.13
C GLU A 506 2.41 -28.89 22.10
N GLU A 507 1.21 -28.35 22.42
CA GLU A 507 -0.04 -29.09 22.41
C GLU A 507 -0.67 -29.18 21.00
N LEU A 508 -0.32 -28.24 20.11
CA LEU A 508 -0.77 -28.24 18.72
C LEU A 508 0.05 -29.19 17.84
N PHE A 509 1.36 -29.30 18.12
CA PHE A 509 2.31 -30.14 17.40
C PHE A 509 3.13 -30.97 18.41
N PRO A 510 2.51 -32.02 19.01
CA PRO A 510 3.15 -32.87 20.01
C PRO A 510 4.31 -33.69 19.46
#